data_4193223c6a1cec789c02665f344f4b57
#
_entry.id   4193223c6a1cec789c02665f344f4b57
#
_cell.length_a   1.000
_cell.length_b   1.000
_cell.length_c   1.000
_cell.angle_alpha   90.00
_cell.angle_beta   90.00
_cell.angle_gamma   90.00
#
_symmetry.space_group_name_H-M   'P 1'
#
loop_
_entity.id
_entity.type
_entity.pdbx_description
1 polymer ?
#
loop_
_entity_poly.entity_id
_entity_poly.type
_entity_poly.pdbx_seq_one_letter_code
_entity_poly.pdbx_strand_id
1 'polypeptide(L)'
;MHSIKDRVCVVTGAAKSIGFGVAERYCALGAKVALIDINPAVAESAKTLQEKGYQAKAFILDITDTEAVKNVFAQIRAEFGPIYALANVAGIVSQHPIEEVTLQEWEKIMRVNVYGAFFCIQQALPDMKENREGKIINFSSKSGKTGSALMVPYSSAKGAVISMTQAIAYEVAPFNINCNCLCPGITDMTGVWDAVSAGYIKNLQMPREQVVDKFTAKIPLKRLTSIDDVVDFVEFLTVSGNYCTGQAFNISGGREMH
;
A
#
# COMPACT_ATOMS: atom_id res chain seq x y z
N MET A 1 13.10 -1.32 20.83
CA MET A 1 12.09 -0.94 19.83
C MET A 1 12.43 0.46 19.34
N HIS A 2 12.51 0.66 18.04
CA HIS A 2 12.63 2.00 17.48
C HIS A 2 11.28 2.69 17.59
N SER A 3 11.22 3.85 18.23
CA SER A 3 10.00 4.65 18.32
C SER A 3 9.84 5.46 17.04
N ILE A 4 8.64 5.52 16.50
CA ILE A 4 8.27 6.45 15.40
C ILE A 4 7.62 7.72 15.91
N LYS A 5 7.63 7.92 17.25
CA LYS A 5 7.11 9.15 17.85
C LYS A 5 7.81 10.37 17.29
N ASP A 6 7.03 11.37 16.92
CA ASP A 6 7.45 12.62 16.28
C ASP A 6 8.12 12.48 14.90
N ARG A 7 8.20 11.25 14.34
CA ARG A 7 8.68 10.99 12.97
C ARG A 7 7.61 11.28 11.95
N VAL A 8 8.01 11.69 10.76
CA VAL A 8 7.10 11.94 9.66
C VAL A 8 6.86 10.66 8.87
N CYS A 9 5.60 10.24 8.82
CA CYS A 9 5.14 9.07 8.06
C CYS A 9 4.18 9.51 6.96
N VAL A 10 4.41 9.06 5.74
CA VAL A 10 3.56 9.34 4.58
C VAL A 10 2.82 8.07 4.20
N VAL A 11 1.51 8.17 3.98
CA VAL A 11 0.65 7.06 3.54
C VAL A 11 -0.13 7.47 2.31
N THR A 12 0.04 6.75 1.20
CA THR A 12 -0.76 6.94 -0.01
C THR A 12 -1.98 6.02 -0.03
N GLY A 13 -3.06 6.41 -0.70
CA GLY A 13 -4.32 5.66 -0.67
C GLY A 13 -5.01 5.71 0.70
N ALA A 14 -4.84 6.82 1.43
CA ALA A 14 -5.17 6.95 2.85
C ALA A 14 -6.60 7.42 3.13
N ALA A 15 -7.45 7.59 2.11
CA ALA A 15 -8.84 8.02 2.33
C ALA A 15 -9.71 6.96 3.01
N LYS A 16 -9.34 5.67 2.95
CA LYS A 16 -10.13 4.57 3.53
C LYS A 16 -9.33 3.26 3.63
N SER A 17 -9.99 2.23 4.16
CA SER A 17 -9.50 0.84 4.16
C SER A 17 -8.09 0.70 4.74
N ILE A 18 -7.21 -0.09 4.11
CA ILE A 18 -5.84 -0.36 4.58
C ILE A 18 -5.05 0.95 4.78
N GLY A 19 -5.11 1.88 3.81
CA GLY A 19 -4.35 3.13 3.92
C GLY A 19 -4.76 3.97 5.12
N PHE A 20 -6.06 4.10 5.38
CA PHE A 20 -6.55 4.79 6.58
C PHE A 20 -6.13 4.05 7.87
N GLY A 21 -6.25 2.71 7.90
CA GLY A 21 -5.82 1.92 9.06
C GLY A 21 -4.32 2.07 9.35
N VAL A 22 -3.47 2.10 8.32
CA VAL A 22 -2.02 2.38 8.46
C VAL A 22 -1.80 3.79 9.01
N ALA A 23 -2.49 4.80 8.48
CA ALA A 23 -2.37 6.19 8.95
C ALA A 23 -2.79 6.31 10.42
N GLU A 24 -3.91 5.71 10.81
CA GLU A 24 -4.39 5.68 12.19
C GLU A 24 -3.40 5.00 13.15
N ARG A 25 -2.84 3.84 12.74
CA ARG A 25 -1.83 3.13 13.52
C ARG A 25 -0.56 3.97 13.71
N TYR A 26 -0.06 4.61 12.68
CA TYR A 26 1.09 5.51 12.79
C TYR A 26 0.81 6.70 13.72
N CYS A 27 -0.38 7.29 13.63
CA CYS A 27 -0.82 8.33 14.56
C CYS A 27 -0.84 7.83 16.01
N ALA A 28 -1.42 6.65 16.26
CA ALA A 28 -1.47 6.05 17.60
C ALA A 28 -0.09 5.76 18.20
N LEU A 29 0.92 5.52 17.34
CA LEU A 29 2.33 5.37 17.72
C LEU A 29 3.06 6.72 17.89
N GLY A 30 2.33 7.85 17.76
CA GLY A 30 2.84 9.20 17.97
C GLY A 30 3.55 9.82 16.77
N ALA A 31 3.41 9.25 15.58
CA ALA A 31 3.96 9.85 14.36
C ALA A 31 3.17 11.08 13.91
N LYS A 32 3.82 11.94 13.12
CA LYS A 32 3.19 12.97 12.31
C LYS A 32 2.85 12.35 10.96
N VAL A 33 1.57 12.34 10.58
CA VAL A 33 1.12 11.55 9.44
C VAL A 33 0.57 12.42 8.31
N ALA A 34 1.16 12.30 7.14
CA ALA A 34 0.64 12.85 5.90
C ALA A 34 -0.21 11.79 5.18
N LEU A 35 -1.51 12.05 5.09
CA LEU A 35 -2.47 11.22 4.37
C LEU A 35 -2.59 11.72 2.92
N ILE A 36 -2.22 10.89 1.96
CA ILE A 36 -2.30 11.21 0.53
C ILE A 36 -3.37 10.35 -0.13
N ASP A 37 -4.26 10.96 -0.90
CA ASP A 37 -5.21 10.27 -1.77
C ASP A 37 -5.66 11.19 -2.89
N ILE A 38 -6.05 10.60 -4.04
CA ILE A 38 -6.73 11.35 -5.11
C ILE A 38 -8.18 11.67 -4.73
N ASN A 39 -8.78 10.87 -3.84
CA ASN A 39 -10.13 11.08 -3.34
C ASN A 39 -10.16 12.19 -2.28
N PRO A 40 -10.92 13.29 -2.50
CA PRO A 40 -11.02 14.38 -1.52
C PRO A 40 -11.55 13.94 -0.14
N ALA A 41 -12.18 12.78 -0.01
CA ALA A 41 -12.57 12.20 1.28
C ALA A 41 -11.38 11.99 2.24
N VAL A 42 -10.14 12.03 1.76
CA VAL A 42 -8.92 12.01 2.61
C VAL A 42 -8.90 13.17 3.61
N ALA A 43 -9.54 14.29 3.29
CA ALA A 43 -9.66 15.43 4.21
C ALA A 43 -10.48 15.06 5.45
N GLU A 44 -11.60 14.34 5.29
CA GLU A 44 -12.41 13.87 6.41
C GLU A 44 -11.69 12.79 7.22
N SER A 45 -10.94 11.91 6.54
CA SER A 45 -10.10 10.92 7.20
C SER A 45 -9.04 11.58 8.11
N ALA A 46 -8.37 12.61 7.64
CA ALA A 46 -7.41 13.35 8.44
C ALA A 46 -8.09 14.09 9.60
N LYS A 47 -9.26 14.70 9.38
CA LYS A 47 -10.06 15.35 10.42
C LYS A 47 -10.46 14.37 11.53
N THR A 48 -10.90 13.17 11.19
CA THR A 48 -11.19 12.09 12.15
C THR A 48 -9.99 11.79 13.06
N LEU A 49 -8.77 11.77 12.50
CA LEU A 49 -7.55 11.57 13.28
C LEU A 49 -7.20 12.79 14.15
N GLN A 50 -7.39 14.00 13.63
CA GLN A 50 -7.17 15.25 14.38
C GLN A 50 -8.12 15.38 15.57
N GLU A 51 -9.39 14.99 15.42
CA GLU A 51 -10.38 14.96 16.51
C GLU A 51 -10.00 14.01 17.65
N LYS A 52 -9.18 12.99 17.35
CA LYS A 52 -8.56 12.10 18.35
C LYS A 52 -7.28 12.69 18.98
N GLY A 53 -6.89 13.91 18.61
CA GLY A 53 -5.70 14.60 19.10
C GLY A 53 -4.39 14.22 18.38
N TYR A 54 -4.47 13.55 17.22
CA TYR A 54 -3.30 13.14 16.47
C TYR A 54 -2.78 14.23 15.51
N GLN A 55 -1.49 14.19 15.20
CA GLN A 55 -0.85 15.05 14.21
C GLN A 55 -1.00 14.44 12.82
N ALA A 56 -2.09 14.75 12.14
CA ALA A 56 -2.43 14.24 10.82
C ALA A 56 -2.82 15.38 9.88
N LYS A 57 -2.46 15.28 8.60
CA LYS A 57 -2.87 16.25 7.57
C LYS A 57 -3.11 15.55 6.24
N ALA A 58 -4.18 15.96 5.56
CA ALA A 58 -4.54 15.44 4.25
C ALA A 58 -3.87 16.24 3.13
N PHE A 59 -3.50 15.52 2.07
CA PHE A 59 -3.02 16.07 0.81
C PHE A 59 -3.76 15.37 -0.34
N ILE A 60 -4.55 16.12 -1.11
CA ILE A 60 -5.24 15.59 -2.29
C ILE A 60 -4.22 15.55 -3.42
N LEU A 61 -3.92 14.35 -3.94
CA LEU A 61 -2.86 14.16 -4.91
C LEU A 61 -3.13 12.96 -5.81
N ASP A 62 -3.03 13.16 -7.12
CA ASP A 62 -2.82 12.07 -8.06
C ASP A 62 -1.32 11.71 -8.08
N ILE A 63 -0.96 10.56 -7.55
CA ILE A 63 0.42 10.09 -7.48
C ILE A 63 1.04 9.80 -8.85
N THR A 64 0.27 9.84 -9.93
CA THR A 64 0.76 9.68 -11.31
C THR A 64 1.22 10.99 -11.95
N ASP A 65 0.96 12.13 -11.31
CA ASP A 65 1.46 13.45 -11.69
C ASP A 65 2.76 13.75 -10.94
N THR A 66 3.87 13.68 -11.66
CA THR A 66 5.22 13.83 -11.10
C THR A 66 5.49 15.19 -10.48
N GLU A 67 4.99 16.27 -11.09
CA GLU A 67 5.18 17.62 -10.57
C GLU A 67 4.30 17.86 -9.34
N ALA A 68 3.07 17.37 -9.34
CA ALA A 68 2.20 17.42 -8.18
C ALA A 68 2.80 16.62 -7.00
N VAL A 69 3.36 15.45 -7.26
CA VAL A 69 4.05 14.62 -6.24
C VAL A 69 5.20 15.41 -5.62
N LYS A 70 6.07 15.99 -6.44
CA LYS A 70 7.20 16.81 -5.96
C LYS A 70 6.74 17.99 -5.08
N ASN A 71 5.71 18.70 -5.52
CA ASN A 71 5.16 19.84 -4.79
C ASN A 71 4.53 19.43 -3.45
N VAL A 72 3.75 18.35 -3.41
CA VAL A 72 3.12 17.86 -2.18
C VAL A 72 4.17 17.36 -1.20
N PHE A 73 5.19 16.62 -1.64
CA PHE A 73 6.27 16.18 -0.76
C PHE A 73 7.09 17.35 -0.18
N ALA A 74 7.27 18.43 -0.95
CA ALA A 74 7.86 19.67 -0.42
C ALA A 74 6.98 20.32 0.66
N GLN A 75 5.65 20.34 0.47
CA GLN A 75 4.70 20.83 1.48
C GLN A 75 4.74 19.97 2.75
N ILE A 76 4.82 18.63 2.62
CA ILE A 76 4.94 17.72 3.77
C ILE A 76 6.20 18.02 4.57
N ARG A 77 7.35 18.24 3.92
CA ARG A 77 8.60 18.64 4.60
C ARG A 77 8.47 19.97 5.32
N ALA A 78 7.86 20.96 4.70
CA ALA A 78 7.64 22.27 5.30
C ALA A 78 6.73 22.20 6.53
N GLU A 79 5.74 21.31 6.51
CA GLU A 79 4.76 21.15 7.59
C GLU A 79 5.30 20.32 8.76
N PHE A 80 5.90 19.18 8.46
CA PHE A 80 6.21 18.15 9.47
C PHE A 80 7.71 17.90 9.66
N GLY A 81 8.54 18.25 8.69
CA GLY A 81 9.96 17.93 8.67
C GLY A 81 10.32 16.75 7.74
N PRO A 82 11.53 16.19 7.90
CA PRO A 82 12.04 15.14 7.02
C PRO A 82 11.25 13.84 7.13
N ILE A 83 11.05 13.19 5.99
CA ILE A 83 10.25 11.97 5.88
C ILE A 83 11.07 10.78 6.39
N TYR A 84 10.50 10.04 7.34
CA TYR A 84 11.07 8.81 7.91
C TYR A 84 10.47 7.54 7.29
N ALA A 85 9.15 7.49 7.12
CA ALA A 85 8.48 6.31 6.58
C ALA A 85 7.54 6.65 5.42
N LEU A 86 7.48 5.76 4.42
CA LEU A 86 6.56 5.84 3.30
C LEU A 86 5.84 4.51 3.13
N ALA A 87 4.52 4.51 3.28
CA ALA A 87 3.66 3.38 2.96
C ALA A 87 2.92 3.65 1.64
N ASN A 88 3.32 2.97 0.56
CA ASN A 88 2.72 3.05 -0.77
C ASN A 88 1.53 2.10 -0.87
N VAL A 89 0.37 2.50 -0.32
CA VAL A 89 -0.85 1.69 -0.30
C VAL A 89 -1.74 1.93 -1.52
N ALA A 90 -1.67 3.11 -2.12
CA ALA A 90 -2.48 3.47 -3.29
C ALA A 90 -2.37 2.44 -4.41
N GLY A 91 -3.51 2.05 -4.95
CA GLY A 91 -3.57 1.10 -6.06
C GLY A 91 -4.98 0.91 -6.58
N ILE A 92 -5.06 0.47 -7.83
CA ILE A 92 -6.31 0.15 -8.51
C ILE A 92 -6.23 -1.24 -9.13
N VAL A 93 -7.37 -1.83 -9.38
CA VAL A 93 -7.53 -3.16 -9.96
C VAL A 93 -8.44 -3.08 -11.18
N SER A 94 -8.23 -3.98 -12.13
CA SER A 94 -9.18 -4.28 -13.22
C SER A 94 -9.34 -5.79 -13.37
N GLN A 95 -10.45 -6.20 -13.97
CA GLN A 95 -10.79 -7.61 -14.17
C GLN A 95 -11.50 -7.81 -15.50
N HIS A 96 -10.74 -8.28 -16.49
CA HIS A 96 -11.23 -8.58 -17.86
C HIS A 96 -10.52 -9.84 -18.42
N PRO A 97 -11.15 -10.59 -19.35
CA PRO A 97 -10.46 -11.54 -20.20
C PRO A 97 -9.25 -10.85 -20.88
N ILE A 98 -8.16 -11.58 -21.08
CA ILE A 98 -6.91 -10.98 -21.62
C ILE A 98 -7.12 -10.36 -23.01
N GLU A 99 -7.95 -10.96 -23.84
CA GLU A 99 -8.30 -10.47 -25.17
C GLU A 99 -9.12 -9.17 -25.17
N GLU A 100 -9.74 -8.83 -24.05
CA GLU A 100 -10.54 -7.60 -23.87
C GLU A 100 -9.73 -6.47 -23.21
N VAL A 101 -8.54 -6.76 -22.69
CA VAL A 101 -7.69 -5.75 -22.04
C VAL A 101 -7.22 -4.74 -23.07
N THR A 102 -7.59 -3.48 -22.90
CA THR A 102 -7.12 -2.39 -23.75
C THR A 102 -5.74 -1.88 -23.30
N LEU A 103 -4.98 -1.28 -24.24
CA LEU A 103 -3.71 -0.62 -23.89
C LEU A 103 -3.92 0.48 -22.85
N GLN A 104 -5.01 1.26 -22.98
CA GLN A 104 -5.35 2.32 -22.03
C GLN A 104 -5.55 1.78 -20.62
N GLU A 105 -6.24 0.66 -20.48
CA GLU A 105 -6.43 0.00 -19.18
C GLU A 105 -5.10 -0.50 -18.61
N TRP A 106 -4.29 -1.19 -19.44
CA TRP A 106 -2.96 -1.63 -19.07
C TRP A 106 -2.10 -0.49 -18.54
N GLU A 107 -2.00 0.61 -19.30
CA GLU A 107 -1.21 1.77 -18.93
C GLU A 107 -1.72 2.42 -17.64
N LYS A 108 -3.04 2.54 -17.47
CA LYS A 108 -3.65 3.08 -16.26
C LYS A 108 -3.27 2.26 -15.01
N ILE A 109 -3.33 0.93 -15.12
CA ILE A 109 -2.96 0.02 -14.03
C ILE A 109 -1.47 0.15 -13.70
N MET A 110 -0.60 0.20 -14.69
CA MET A 110 0.84 0.38 -14.50
C MET A 110 1.16 1.75 -13.90
N ARG A 111 0.54 2.81 -14.41
CA ARG A 111 0.76 4.19 -13.92
C ARG A 111 0.45 4.30 -12.43
N VAL A 112 -0.71 3.85 -12.00
CA VAL A 112 -1.10 4.01 -10.59
C VAL A 112 -0.30 3.06 -9.69
N ASN A 113 -0.26 1.75 -10.03
CA ASN A 113 0.31 0.75 -9.11
C ASN A 113 1.84 0.70 -9.09
N VAL A 114 2.52 1.13 -10.16
CA VAL A 114 3.99 1.06 -10.27
C VAL A 114 4.59 2.46 -10.28
N TYR A 115 4.24 3.30 -11.26
CA TYR A 115 4.88 4.60 -11.43
C TYR A 115 4.57 5.53 -10.27
N GLY A 116 3.32 5.55 -9.77
CA GLY A 116 2.95 6.36 -8.61
C GLY A 116 3.77 6.02 -7.37
N ALA A 117 3.92 4.72 -7.06
CA ALA A 117 4.77 4.28 -5.95
C ALA A 117 6.23 4.69 -6.17
N PHE A 118 6.77 4.52 -7.38
CA PHE A 118 8.12 4.92 -7.74
C PHE A 118 8.33 6.42 -7.55
N PHE A 119 7.43 7.28 -8.00
CA PHE A 119 7.54 8.73 -7.84
C PHE A 119 7.53 9.16 -6.36
N CYS A 120 6.66 8.56 -5.55
CA CYS A 120 6.64 8.81 -4.11
C CYS A 120 7.95 8.39 -3.44
N ILE A 121 8.53 7.24 -3.82
CA ILE A 121 9.82 6.77 -3.32
C ILE A 121 10.94 7.77 -3.69
N GLN A 122 10.99 8.23 -4.94
CA GLN A 122 11.97 9.23 -5.37
C GLN A 122 11.94 10.49 -4.52
N GLN A 123 10.76 10.91 -4.07
CA GLN A 123 10.62 12.11 -3.26
C GLN A 123 10.92 11.86 -1.77
N ALA A 124 10.73 10.67 -1.23
CA ALA A 124 11.03 10.36 0.16
C ALA A 124 12.52 10.05 0.40
N LEU A 125 13.21 9.47 -0.57
CA LEU A 125 14.59 8.99 -0.44
C LEU A 125 15.62 10.04 -0.05
N PRO A 126 15.59 11.30 -0.53
CA PRO A 126 16.56 12.31 -0.14
C PRO A 126 16.66 12.49 1.37
N ASP A 127 15.51 12.63 2.05
CA ASP A 127 15.45 12.80 3.51
C ASP A 127 15.99 11.57 4.24
N MET A 128 15.59 10.38 3.79
CA MET A 128 16.02 9.11 4.37
C MET A 128 17.53 8.88 4.20
N LYS A 129 18.09 9.22 3.02
CA LYS A 129 19.53 9.11 2.75
C LYS A 129 20.34 10.10 3.59
N GLU A 130 19.88 11.34 3.73
CA GLU A 130 20.52 12.38 4.55
C GLU A 130 20.55 11.96 6.02
N ASN A 131 19.42 11.49 6.55
CA ASN A 131 19.32 11.04 7.95
C ASN A 131 19.89 9.64 8.20
N ARG A 132 20.29 8.91 7.16
CA ARG A 132 20.77 7.52 7.21
C ARG A 132 19.82 6.58 7.95
N GLU A 133 18.55 6.79 7.78
CA GLU A 133 17.47 5.95 8.32
C GLU A 133 16.19 6.14 7.51
N GLY A 134 15.40 5.08 7.34
CA GLY A 134 14.13 5.17 6.66
C GLY A 134 13.43 3.83 6.49
N LYS A 135 12.12 3.89 6.25
CA LYS A 135 11.27 2.72 6.03
C LYS A 135 10.39 2.93 4.80
N ILE A 136 10.52 2.06 3.83
CA ILE A 136 9.67 2.03 2.64
C ILE A 136 8.88 0.73 2.66
N ILE A 137 7.56 0.83 2.69
CA ILE A 137 6.63 -0.29 2.66
C ILE A 137 5.77 -0.17 1.41
N ASN A 138 6.05 -1.01 0.42
CA ASN A 138 5.28 -1.09 -0.80
C ASN A 138 4.16 -2.12 -0.68
N PHE A 139 3.09 -1.94 -1.44
CA PHE A 139 1.96 -2.87 -1.47
C PHE A 139 1.87 -3.57 -2.83
N SER A 140 2.25 -4.83 -2.83
CA SER A 140 1.94 -5.76 -3.90
C SER A 140 0.59 -6.47 -3.60
N SER A 141 0.50 -7.71 -3.93
CA SER A 141 -0.65 -8.60 -3.72
C SER A 141 -0.19 -10.04 -3.85
N LYS A 142 -0.99 -10.97 -3.36
CA LYS A 142 -0.84 -12.38 -3.75
C LYS A 142 -0.83 -12.55 -5.28
N SER A 143 -1.56 -11.69 -5.99
CA SER A 143 -1.63 -11.72 -7.47
C SER A 143 -0.30 -11.35 -8.13
N GLY A 144 0.58 -10.62 -7.46
CA GLY A 144 1.94 -10.34 -7.93
C GLY A 144 2.89 -11.53 -7.78
N LYS A 145 2.55 -12.51 -6.93
CA LYS A 145 3.35 -13.74 -6.75
C LYS A 145 2.87 -14.91 -7.61
N THR A 146 1.58 -15.16 -7.63
CA THR A 146 1.00 -16.36 -8.26
C THR A 146 0.10 -16.06 -9.45
N GLY A 147 -0.06 -14.78 -9.79
CA GLY A 147 -1.03 -14.35 -10.79
C GLY A 147 -2.48 -14.52 -10.34
N SER A 148 -3.39 -13.96 -11.09
CA SER A 148 -4.84 -14.15 -10.92
C SER A 148 -5.51 -14.09 -12.28
N ALA A 149 -6.37 -15.08 -12.57
CA ALA A 149 -7.14 -15.09 -13.81
C ALA A 149 -7.97 -13.81 -13.94
N LEU A 150 -8.13 -13.32 -15.16
CA LEU A 150 -8.83 -12.09 -15.51
C LEU A 150 -8.17 -10.78 -14.99
N MET A 151 -7.00 -10.86 -14.35
CA MET A 151 -6.34 -9.71 -13.71
C MET A 151 -4.89 -9.56 -14.22
N VAL A 152 -4.67 -9.77 -15.52
CA VAL A 152 -3.32 -9.78 -16.09
C VAL A 152 -2.58 -8.46 -15.89
N PRO A 153 -3.15 -7.27 -16.18
CA PRO A 153 -2.47 -6.00 -15.93
C PRO A 153 -2.14 -5.78 -14.45
N TYR A 154 -3.08 -6.09 -13.57
CA TYR A 154 -2.89 -5.95 -12.12
C TYR A 154 -1.82 -6.90 -11.57
N SER A 155 -1.87 -8.17 -11.97
CA SER A 155 -0.86 -9.17 -11.55
C SER A 155 0.54 -8.77 -12.01
N SER A 156 0.67 -8.30 -13.24
CA SER A 156 1.92 -7.79 -13.80
C SER A 156 2.45 -6.58 -13.04
N ALA A 157 1.59 -5.59 -12.76
CA ALA A 157 1.95 -4.42 -11.98
C ALA A 157 2.40 -4.79 -10.56
N LYS A 158 1.68 -5.71 -9.90
CA LYS A 158 2.03 -6.15 -8.54
C LYS A 158 3.29 -7.02 -8.50
N GLY A 159 3.59 -7.78 -9.56
CA GLY A 159 4.88 -8.44 -9.76
C GLY A 159 6.02 -7.44 -9.93
N ALA A 160 5.80 -6.39 -10.75
CA ALA A 160 6.77 -5.30 -10.93
C ALA A 160 7.10 -4.59 -9.60
N VAL A 161 6.11 -4.36 -8.71
CA VAL A 161 6.34 -3.77 -7.38
C VAL A 161 7.25 -4.65 -6.53
N ILE A 162 7.14 -5.99 -6.60
CA ILE A 162 8.04 -6.90 -5.88
C ILE A 162 9.49 -6.72 -6.36
N SER A 163 9.71 -6.79 -7.67
CA SER A 163 11.04 -6.64 -8.25
C SER A 163 11.64 -5.24 -7.99
N MET A 164 10.82 -4.19 -8.13
CA MET A 164 11.22 -2.80 -7.80
C MET A 164 11.65 -2.69 -6.33
N THR A 165 10.91 -3.30 -5.41
CA THR A 165 11.25 -3.30 -3.98
C THR A 165 12.62 -3.94 -3.72
N GLN A 166 12.90 -5.07 -4.36
CA GLN A 166 14.18 -5.78 -4.22
C GLN A 166 15.35 -4.94 -4.73
N ALA A 167 15.20 -4.35 -5.92
CA ALA A 167 16.23 -3.49 -6.52
C ALA A 167 16.53 -2.27 -5.64
N ILE A 168 15.48 -1.58 -5.14
CA ILE A 168 15.64 -0.44 -4.24
C ILE A 168 16.30 -0.88 -2.92
N ALA A 169 15.93 -2.03 -2.36
CA ALA A 169 16.52 -2.51 -1.11
C ALA A 169 18.05 -2.66 -1.19
N TYR A 170 18.57 -3.19 -2.32
CA TYR A 170 20.01 -3.25 -2.54
C TYR A 170 20.65 -1.85 -2.62
N GLU A 171 20.01 -0.91 -3.31
CA GLU A 171 20.54 0.44 -3.48
C GLU A 171 20.58 1.25 -2.20
N VAL A 172 19.56 1.09 -1.34
CA VAL A 172 19.39 1.96 -0.15
C VAL A 172 19.94 1.35 1.14
N ALA A 173 20.29 0.06 1.15
CA ALA A 173 20.85 -0.62 2.32
C ALA A 173 22.10 0.07 2.91
N PRO A 174 23.05 0.62 2.11
CA PRO A 174 24.20 1.35 2.64
C PRO A 174 23.84 2.62 3.45
N PHE A 175 22.60 3.10 3.30
CA PHE A 175 22.07 4.25 4.03
C PHE A 175 21.21 3.84 5.24
N ASN A 176 21.21 2.55 5.62
CA ASN A 176 20.37 2.03 6.71
C ASN A 176 18.87 2.26 6.49
N ILE A 177 18.42 2.17 5.23
CA ILE A 177 17.03 2.28 4.83
C ILE A 177 16.51 0.87 4.50
N ASN A 178 15.35 0.51 5.06
CA ASN A 178 14.67 -0.74 4.72
C ASN A 178 13.60 -0.49 3.66
N CYS A 179 13.56 -1.35 2.65
CA CYS A 179 12.52 -1.35 1.63
C CYS A 179 11.93 -2.74 1.54
N ASN A 180 10.66 -2.89 1.90
CA ASN A 180 9.94 -4.16 1.88
C ASN A 180 8.60 -4.03 1.16
N CYS A 181 8.03 -5.16 0.79
CA CYS A 181 6.77 -5.27 0.09
C CYS A 181 5.82 -6.18 0.86
N LEU A 182 4.55 -5.79 0.97
CA LEU A 182 3.49 -6.65 1.49
C LEU A 182 2.67 -7.22 0.34
N CYS A 183 2.34 -8.50 0.45
CA CYS A 183 1.51 -9.25 -0.49
C CYS A 183 0.25 -9.76 0.22
N PRO A 184 -0.72 -8.87 0.51
CA PRO A 184 -1.97 -9.30 1.13
C PRO A 184 -2.72 -10.28 0.24
N GLY A 185 -3.40 -11.23 0.89
CA GLY A 185 -4.43 -12.04 0.27
C GLY A 185 -5.69 -11.22 -0.02
N ILE A 186 -6.83 -11.90 -0.09
CA ILE A 186 -8.11 -11.22 -0.20
C ILE A 186 -8.39 -10.55 1.14
N THR A 187 -8.36 -9.22 1.14
CA THR A 187 -8.62 -8.42 2.35
C THR A 187 -10.06 -7.92 2.31
N ASP A 188 -10.84 -8.27 3.32
CA ASP A 188 -12.24 -7.86 3.45
C ASP A 188 -12.35 -6.35 3.68
N MET A 189 -13.53 -5.79 3.38
CA MET A 189 -13.84 -4.35 3.52
C MET A 189 -12.89 -3.42 2.75
N THR A 190 -12.37 -3.87 1.62
CA THR A 190 -11.53 -3.06 0.73
C THR A 190 -12.21 -2.82 -0.61
N GLY A 191 -11.96 -1.64 -1.22
CA GLY A 191 -12.48 -1.35 -2.57
C GLY A 191 -11.96 -2.32 -3.64
N VAL A 192 -10.79 -2.92 -3.43
CA VAL A 192 -10.25 -3.99 -4.29
C VAL A 192 -11.12 -5.23 -4.18
N TRP A 193 -11.48 -5.64 -2.97
CA TRP A 193 -12.35 -6.80 -2.76
C TRP A 193 -13.76 -6.54 -3.31
N ASP A 194 -14.31 -5.35 -3.12
CA ASP A 194 -15.62 -5.00 -3.65
C ASP A 194 -15.66 -5.09 -5.19
N ALA A 195 -14.65 -4.55 -5.87
CA ALA A 195 -14.52 -4.62 -7.31
C ALA A 195 -14.34 -6.07 -7.81
N VAL A 196 -13.45 -6.84 -7.17
CA VAL A 196 -13.14 -8.23 -7.53
C VAL A 196 -14.33 -9.15 -7.24
N SER A 197 -14.98 -9.01 -6.08
CA SER A 197 -16.14 -9.84 -5.72
C SER A 197 -17.32 -9.59 -6.63
N ALA A 198 -17.58 -8.33 -7.04
CA ALA A 198 -18.62 -8.02 -8.01
C ALA A 198 -18.42 -8.73 -9.36
N GLY A 199 -17.18 -8.78 -9.84
CA GLY A 199 -16.82 -9.54 -11.04
C GLY A 199 -17.07 -11.05 -10.89
N TYR A 200 -16.67 -11.62 -9.75
CA TYR A 200 -16.92 -13.06 -9.48
C TYR A 200 -18.41 -13.37 -9.30
N ILE A 201 -19.17 -12.52 -8.62
CA ILE A 201 -20.63 -12.66 -8.48
C ILE A 201 -21.28 -12.71 -9.87
N LYS A 202 -20.89 -11.78 -10.76
CA LYS A 202 -21.41 -11.73 -12.13
C LYS A 202 -21.01 -12.95 -12.96
N ASN A 203 -19.72 -13.31 -12.93
CA ASN A 203 -19.20 -14.38 -13.81
C ASN A 203 -19.55 -15.79 -13.32
N LEU A 204 -19.67 -16.00 -12.00
CA LEU A 204 -20.04 -17.28 -11.41
C LEU A 204 -21.52 -17.42 -11.13
N GLN A 205 -22.31 -16.35 -11.29
CA GLN A 205 -23.74 -16.30 -10.95
C GLN A 205 -24.03 -16.80 -9.52
N MET A 206 -23.14 -16.49 -8.57
CA MET A 206 -23.21 -16.94 -7.20
C MET A 206 -23.41 -15.75 -6.25
N PRO A 207 -24.21 -15.88 -5.16
CA PRO A 207 -24.30 -14.88 -4.11
C PRO A 207 -22.94 -14.60 -3.47
N ARG A 208 -22.75 -13.37 -2.94
CA ARG A 208 -21.49 -12.93 -2.31
C ARG A 208 -20.98 -13.92 -1.25
N GLU A 209 -21.87 -14.44 -0.41
CA GLU A 209 -21.53 -15.39 0.65
C GLU A 209 -20.88 -16.65 0.09
N GLN A 210 -21.44 -17.25 -0.95
CA GLN A 210 -20.88 -18.43 -1.60
C GLN A 210 -19.53 -18.13 -2.29
N VAL A 211 -19.35 -16.90 -2.80
CA VAL A 211 -18.06 -16.46 -3.35
C VAL A 211 -17.04 -16.38 -2.21
N VAL A 212 -17.39 -15.79 -1.07
CA VAL A 212 -16.53 -15.73 0.12
C VAL A 212 -16.16 -17.14 0.60
N ASP A 213 -17.12 -18.04 0.73
CA ASP A 213 -16.89 -19.43 1.16
C ASP A 213 -15.94 -20.16 0.21
N LYS A 214 -16.11 -19.99 -1.10
CA LYS A 214 -15.23 -20.58 -2.12
C LYS A 214 -13.79 -20.11 -2.00
N PHE A 215 -13.57 -18.86 -1.61
CA PHE A 215 -12.22 -18.31 -1.40
C PHE A 215 -11.64 -18.71 -0.06
N THR A 216 -12.42 -18.64 1.02
CA THR A 216 -11.98 -19.01 2.37
C THR A 216 -11.69 -20.50 2.51
N ALA A 217 -12.41 -21.35 1.76
CA ALA A 217 -12.13 -22.78 1.72
C ALA A 217 -10.66 -23.11 1.34
N LYS A 218 -10.04 -22.25 0.52
CA LYS A 218 -8.64 -22.40 0.06
C LYS A 218 -7.62 -21.74 0.99
N ILE A 219 -8.08 -21.03 2.02
CA ILE A 219 -7.21 -20.37 2.99
C ILE A 219 -7.07 -21.29 4.21
N PRO A 220 -5.87 -21.72 4.61
CA PRO A 220 -5.68 -22.56 5.81
C PRO A 220 -6.34 -21.99 7.08
N LEU A 221 -6.23 -20.69 7.33
CA LEU A 221 -6.86 -20.01 8.47
C LEU A 221 -8.38 -19.81 8.33
N LYS A 222 -9.01 -20.24 7.21
CA LYS A 222 -10.47 -20.26 6.99
C LYS A 222 -11.18 -18.91 7.14
N ARG A 223 -10.48 -17.82 6.96
CA ARG A 223 -11.05 -16.47 6.92
C ARG A 223 -10.33 -15.60 5.89
N LEU A 224 -10.97 -14.51 5.48
CA LEU A 224 -10.31 -13.46 4.72
C LEU A 224 -9.29 -12.72 5.61
N THR A 225 -8.34 -12.06 4.98
CA THR A 225 -7.42 -11.13 5.65
C THR A 225 -8.23 -9.91 6.14
N SER A 226 -8.03 -9.48 7.38
CA SER A 226 -8.58 -8.22 7.89
C SER A 226 -7.66 -7.04 7.58
N ILE A 227 -8.16 -5.83 7.71
CA ILE A 227 -7.33 -4.62 7.63
C ILE A 227 -6.27 -4.65 8.74
N ASP A 228 -6.64 -5.07 9.95
CA ASP A 228 -5.72 -5.15 11.09
C ASP A 228 -4.57 -6.14 10.86
N ASP A 229 -4.83 -7.32 10.25
CA ASP A 229 -3.76 -8.26 9.90
C ASP A 229 -2.67 -7.60 9.03
N VAL A 230 -3.06 -6.70 8.14
CA VAL A 230 -2.13 -5.97 7.26
C VAL A 230 -1.45 -4.84 8.01
N VAL A 231 -2.19 -4.09 8.79
CA VAL A 231 -1.71 -2.93 9.57
C VAL A 231 -0.70 -3.37 10.63
N ASP A 232 -0.93 -4.48 11.32
CA ASP A 232 0.00 -5.05 12.30
C ASP A 232 1.35 -5.39 11.67
N PHE A 233 1.33 -5.88 10.43
CA PHE A 233 2.57 -6.18 9.72
C PHE A 233 3.30 -4.92 9.24
N VAL A 234 2.56 -3.87 8.84
CA VAL A 234 3.14 -2.56 8.55
C VAL A 234 3.82 -1.97 9.79
N GLU A 235 3.14 -2.04 10.95
CA GLU A 235 3.72 -1.63 12.23
C GLU A 235 5.02 -2.39 12.53
N PHE A 236 4.99 -3.73 12.44
CA PHE A 236 6.18 -4.55 12.63
C PHE A 236 7.36 -4.09 11.78
N LEU A 237 7.15 -3.93 10.47
CA LEU A 237 8.22 -3.52 9.55
C LEU A 237 8.72 -2.10 9.82
N THR A 238 7.85 -1.22 10.32
CA THR A 238 8.22 0.18 10.60
C THR A 238 8.96 0.33 11.94
N VAL A 239 8.57 -0.43 12.95
CA VAL A 239 9.04 -0.27 14.34
C VAL A 239 10.10 -1.30 14.72
N SER A 240 9.93 -2.56 14.33
CA SER A 240 10.74 -3.69 14.84
C SER A 240 11.49 -4.45 13.77
N GLY A 241 11.06 -4.40 12.50
CA GLY A 241 11.60 -5.17 11.38
C GLY A 241 12.92 -4.64 10.80
N ASN A 242 13.87 -4.19 11.63
CA ASN A 242 15.10 -3.53 11.17
C ASN A 242 16.04 -4.43 10.36
N TYR A 243 15.95 -5.75 10.52
CA TYR A 243 16.75 -6.71 9.75
C TYR A 243 15.99 -7.28 8.53
N CYS A 244 14.80 -6.73 8.25
CA CYS A 244 14.01 -7.08 7.07
C CYS A 244 14.20 -6.03 5.98
N THR A 245 14.75 -6.43 4.84
CA THR A 245 14.81 -5.58 3.63
C THR A 245 14.76 -6.44 2.38
N GLY A 246 14.19 -5.94 1.29
CA GLY A 246 14.04 -6.64 0.01
C GLY A 246 13.03 -7.78 0.03
N GLN A 247 12.22 -7.90 1.09
CA GLN A 247 11.30 -9.02 1.25
C GLN A 247 9.91 -8.69 0.68
N ALA A 248 9.25 -9.72 0.16
CA ALA A 248 7.86 -9.68 -0.25
C ALA A 248 7.05 -10.64 0.65
N PHE A 249 6.49 -10.10 1.73
CA PHE A 249 5.83 -10.87 2.77
C PHE A 249 4.39 -11.21 2.42
N ASN A 250 4.04 -12.48 2.48
CA ASN A 250 2.66 -12.94 2.32
C ASN A 250 1.86 -12.70 3.60
N ILE A 251 0.69 -12.04 3.45
CA ILE A 251 -0.31 -11.89 4.50
C ILE A 251 -1.60 -12.53 3.95
N SER A 252 -1.62 -13.86 3.86
CA SER A 252 -2.64 -14.58 3.09
C SER A 252 -3.32 -15.73 3.86
N GLY A 253 -3.06 -15.82 5.17
CA GLY A 253 -3.60 -16.89 6.00
C GLY A 253 -3.12 -18.30 5.59
N GLY A 254 -1.93 -18.37 4.96
CA GLY A 254 -1.33 -19.61 4.48
C GLY A 254 -1.72 -20.02 3.07
N ARG A 255 -2.48 -19.21 2.34
CA ARG A 255 -2.90 -19.52 0.96
C ARG A 255 -1.72 -19.54 -0.02
N GLU A 256 -0.81 -18.60 0.10
CA GLU A 256 0.45 -18.52 -0.63
C GLU A 256 1.60 -18.66 0.36
N MET A 257 2.53 -19.59 0.09
CA MET A 257 3.63 -19.93 1.01
C MET A 257 5.01 -19.52 0.49
N HIS A 258 5.08 -19.00 -0.76
CA HIS A 258 6.35 -18.60 -1.40
C HIS A 258 6.32 -17.18 -1.92
#